data_3cf5ef0e15573879f7ea461c0351186a
#
_entry.id   3cf5ef0e15573879f7ea461c0351186a
#
_cell.length_a   1.000
_cell.length_b   1.000
_cell.length_c   1.000
_cell.angle_alpha   90.00
_cell.angle_beta   90.00
_cell.angle_gamma   90.00
#
_symmetry.space_group_name_H-M   'P 1'
#
loop_
_entity.id
_entity.type
_entity.pdbx_description
1 polymer ?
#
loop_
_entity_poly.entity_id
_entity_poly.type
_entity_poly.pdbx_seq_one_letter_code
_entity_poly.pdbx_strand_id
1 'polypeptide(L)'
;FFNKKTNKRIKSDDLIGTDDLLKNLRKSDDYQVDEDSYIRARLFDMLIGDWDRHEDQWRWATFKNNGKIIYKPVPRDRDQAFSKNDGLILGFLTRAIPALKLMQVYDEDMRNVKWFNLEPYPLDMALINESVKIDWDKQVQLITTNISEKIIDEAFTFFPKEVSDESVEEIKRKLIGRLQNLQTISDQYFLEINKYGVVKGTNKDDFFEIKRHQNKT
;
A
#
# COMPACT_ATOMS: atom_id res chain seq x y z
N PHE A 1 -15.63 8.78 -8.42
CA PHE A 1 -15.94 9.26 -9.78
C PHE A 1 -14.64 9.56 -10.54
N PHE A 2 -13.98 8.54 -11.07
CA PHE A 2 -12.89 8.70 -12.04
C PHE A 2 -13.50 8.88 -13.42
N ASN A 3 -13.38 10.09 -13.96
CA ASN A 3 -13.87 10.43 -15.28
C ASN A 3 -12.69 10.85 -16.20
N LYS A 4 -12.98 11.22 -17.45
CA LYS A 4 -12.00 11.73 -18.43
C LYS A 4 -11.05 12.83 -17.89
N LYS A 5 -11.44 13.57 -16.82
CA LYS A 5 -10.58 14.61 -16.20
C LYS A 5 -9.41 14.01 -15.43
N THR A 6 -9.58 12.82 -14.79
CA THR A 6 -8.50 12.14 -14.05
C THR A 6 -7.43 11.61 -15.01
N ASN A 7 -7.83 10.97 -16.11
CA ASN A 7 -6.88 10.52 -17.15
C ASN A 7 -6.06 11.67 -17.70
N LYS A 8 -6.70 12.83 -17.98
CA LYS A 8 -6.00 14.01 -18.47
C LYS A 8 -5.00 14.59 -17.45
N ARG A 9 -5.31 14.52 -16.14
CA ARG A 9 -4.43 14.99 -15.07
C ARG A 9 -3.22 14.05 -14.89
N ILE A 10 -3.44 12.73 -14.95
CA ILE A 10 -2.39 11.71 -14.83
C ILE A 10 -1.60 11.56 -16.13
N LYS A 11 -2.12 12.04 -17.27
CA LYS A 11 -1.55 11.89 -18.62
C LYS A 11 -1.36 10.42 -18.99
N SER A 12 -2.27 9.55 -18.57
CA SER A 12 -2.28 8.14 -18.94
C SER A 12 -3.06 7.90 -20.22
N ASP A 13 -2.73 6.81 -20.92
CA ASP A 13 -3.48 6.36 -22.11
C ASP A 13 -4.89 5.89 -21.74
N ASP A 14 -5.00 5.18 -20.59
CA ASP A 14 -6.26 4.61 -20.08
C ASP A 14 -6.22 4.45 -18.56
N LEU A 15 -7.37 4.10 -17.96
CA LEU A 15 -7.53 3.82 -16.54
C LEU A 15 -8.41 2.58 -16.34
N ILE A 16 -7.83 1.48 -15.87
CA ILE A 16 -8.52 0.19 -15.73
C ILE A 16 -8.73 -0.21 -14.27
N GLY A 17 -9.60 -1.19 -14.03
CA GLY A 17 -9.81 -1.84 -12.73
C GLY A 17 -8.77 -2.92 -12.42
N THR A 18 -8.76 -3.42 -11.18
CA THR A 18 -7.82 -4.45 -10.74
C THR A 18 -8.07 -5.79 -11.45
N ASP A 19 -9.32 -6.17 -11.67
CA ASP A 19 -9.65 -7.38 -12.44
C ASP A 19 -9.04 -7.38 -13.84
N ASP A 20 -9.14 -6.25 -14.55
CA ASP A 20 -8.59 -6.12 -15.89
C ASP A 20 -7.06 -6.09 -15.85
N LEU A 21 -6.46 -5.46 -14.83
CA LEU A 21 -5.03 -5.54 -14.59
C LEU A 21 -4.57 -6.99 -14.46
N LEU A 22 -5.16 -7.76 -13.52
CA LEU A 22 -4.76 -9.14 -13.26
C LEU A 22 -4.94 -10.05 -14.48
N LYS A 23 -6.03 -9.84 -15.24
CA LYS A 23 -6.23 -10.53 -16.52
C LYS A 23 -5.14 -10.20 -17.55
N ASN A 24 -4.73 -8.92 -17.62
CA ASN A 24 -3.71 -8.49 -18.57
C ASN A 24 -2.33 -9.02 -18.20
N LEU A 25 -1.94 -8.96 -16.92
CA LEU A 25 -0.66 -9.52 -16.44
C LEU A 25 -0.49 -11.00 -16.78
N ARG A 26 -1.60 -11.78 -16.78
CA ARG A 26 -1.58 -13.21 -17.17
C ARG A 26 -1.42 -13.44 -18.66
N LYS A 27 -1.66 -12.45 -19.54
CA LYS A 27 -1.58 -12.63 -20.99
C LYS A 27 -0.16 -12.72 -21.49
N SER A 28 0.75 -11.91 -20.97
CA SER A 28 2.12 -11.77 -21.47
C SER A 28 2.94 -10.89 -20.56
N ASP A 29 4.26 -11.09 -20.51
CA ASP A 29 5.25 -10.25 -19.83
C ASP A 29 5.36 -8.82 -20.40
N ASP A 30 4.67 -8.55 -21.52
CA ASP A 30 4.55 -7.19 -22.06
C ASP A 30 3.66 -6.29 -21.19
N TYR A 31 2.86 -6.88 -20.29
CA TYR A 31 2.04 -6.18 -19.31
C TYR A 31 2.74 -6.21 -17.95
N GLN A 32 3.07 -5.05 -17.42
CA GLN A 32 3.85 -4.93 -16.18
C GLN A 32 3.24 -3.91 -15.22
N VAL A 33 3.43 -4.12 -13.92
CA VAL A 33 3.12 -3.13 -12.89
C VAL A 33 4.38 -2.33 -12.58
N ASP A 34 4.23 -1.04 -12.34
CA ASP A 34 5.26 -0.22 -11.69
C ASP A 34 5.27 -0.57 -10.20
N GLU A 35 6.06 -1.60 -9.84
CA GLU A 35 6.16 -2.14 -8.48
C GLU A 35 6.63 -1.09 -7.49
N ASP A 36 7.61 -0.28 -7.86
CA ASP A 36 8.12 0.84 -7.04
C ASP A 36 7.01 1.80 -6.64
N SER A 37 6.16 2.18 -7.59
CA SER A 37 5.02 3.06 -7.33
C SER A 37 3.96 2.37 -6.47
N TYR A 38 3.78 1.06 -6.62
CA TYR A 38 2.82 0.31 -5.81
C TYR A 38 3.33 0.14 -4.37
N ILE A 39 4.58 -0.27 -4.17
CA ILE A 39 5.22 -0.34 -2.84
C ILE A 39 5.10 1.02 -2.13
N ARG A 40 5.41 2.11 -2.82
CA ARG A 40 5.27 3.46 -2.26
C ARG A 40 3.85 3.79 -1.84
N ALA A 41 2.85 3.43 -2.65
CA ALA A 41 1.45 3.65 -2.31
C ALA A 41 1.03 2.84 -1.08
N ARG A 42 1.47 1.58 -0.96
CA ARG A 42 1.22 0.71 0.18
C ARG A 42 1.89 1.22 1.45
N LEU A 43 3.14 1.67 1.37
CA LEU A 43 3.84 2.32 2.48
C LEU A 43 3.12 3.59 2.94
N PHE A 44 2.58 4.37 2.00
CA PHE A 44 1.80 5.56 2.33
C PHE A 44 0.47 5.20 3.01
N ASP A 45 -0.23 4.14 2.57
CA ASP A 45 -1.45 3.65 3.23
C ASP A 45 -1.14 3.22 4.68
N MET A 46 -0.01 2.52 4.90
CA MET A 46 0.47 2.17 6.25
C MET A 46 0.83 3.40 7.09
N LEU A 47 1.43 4.42 6.47
CA LEU A 47 1.79 5.68 7.14
C LEU A 47 0.56 6.41 7.69
N ILE A 48 -0.50 6.52 6.90
CA ILE A 48 -1.74 7.21 7.30
C ILE A 48 -2.74 6.31 8.02
N GLY A 49 -2.46 5.01 8.13
CA GLY A 49 -3.31 4.06 8.84
C GLY A 49 -4.56 3.63 8.08
N ASP A 50 -4.52 3.69 6.74
CA ASP A 50 -5.61 3.21 5.88
C ASP A 50 -5.50 1.70 5.66
N TRP A 51 -6.26 0.94 6.43
CA TRP A 51 -6.25 -0.54 6.42
C TRP A 51 -7.17 -1.15 5.36
N ASP A 52 -8.21 -0.41 4.91
CA ASP A 52 -9.22 -0.90 3.97
C ASP A 52 -8.75 -0.74 2.52
N ARG A 53 -7.71 -1.50 2.15
CA ARG A 53 -7.04 -1.42 0.83
C ARG A 53 -7.28 -2.65 -0.02
N HIS A 54 -8.55 -3.12 -0.07
CA HIS A 54 -8.95 -4.23 -0.94
C HIS A 54 -8.85 -3.85 -2.45
N GLU A 55 -8.99 -4.83 -3.32
CA GLU A 55 -8.73 -4.69 -4.77
C GLU A 55 -9.55 -3.60 -5.48
N ASP A 56 -10.79 -3.34 -5.04
CA ASP A 56 -11.64 -2.30 -5.62
C ASP A 56 -11.21 -0.86 -5.28
N GLN A 57 -10.35 -0.70 -4.27
CA GLN A 57 -9.79 0.58 -3.86
C GLN A 57 -8.67 1.07 -4.80
N TRP A 58 -8.45 0.37 -5.91
CA TRP A 58 -7.42 0.71 -6.88
C TRP A 58 -7.98 0.94 -8.27
N ARG A 59 -7.31 1.83 -8.98
CA ARG A 59 -7.35 1.93 -10.43
C ARG A 59 -5.93 1.95 -10.94
N TRP A 60 -5.76 1.62 -12.20
CA TRP A 60 -4.44 1.43 -12.79
C TRP A 60 -4.32 2.29 -14.04
N ALA A 61 -3.48 3.31 -13.97
CA ALA A 61 -3.17 4.19 -15.08
C ALA A 61 -2.24 3.47 -16.05
N THR A 62 -2.62 3.42 -17.31
CA THR A 62 -1.92 2.68 -18.37
C THR A 62 -0.96 3.59 -19.10
N PHE A 63 0.29 3.15 -19.27
CA PHE A 63 1.32 3.85 -20.02
C PHE A 63 1.97 2.89 -21.02
N LYS A 64 2.08 3.32 -22.28
CA LYS A 64 2.79 2.58 -23.32
C LYS A 64 4.24 2.99 -23.36
N ASN A 65 5.15 2.04 -23.28
CA ASN A 65 6.59 2.28 -23.34
C ASN A 65 7.29 1.15 -24.10
N ASN A 66 7.87 1.45 -25.25
CA ASN A 66 8.68 0.52 -26.05
C ASN A 66 8.03 -0.86 -26.28
N GLY A 67 6.76 -0.87 -26.64
CA GLY A 67 6.00 -2.11 -26.89
C GLY A 67 5.44 -2.78 -25.63
N LYS A 68 5.84 -2.33 -24.44
CA LYS A 68 5.28 -2.78 -23.16
C LYS A 68 4.18 -1.85 -22.68
N ILE A 69 3.30 -2.40 -21.86
CA ILE A 69 2.23 -1.67 -21.16
C ILE A 69 2.55 -1.70 -19.67
N ILE A 70 2.79 -0.50 -19.10
CA ILE A 70 3.10 -0.34 -17.68
C ILE A 70 1.90 0.23 -16.96
N TYR A 71 1.48 -0.43 -15.90
CA TYR A 71 0.39 0.00 -15.03
C TYR A 71 0.92 0.66 -13.77
N LYS A 72 0.46 1.91 -13.52
CA LYS A 72 0.76 2.63 -12.28
C LYS A 72 -0.46 2.68 -11.38
N PRO A 73 -0.28 2.46 -10.08
CA PRO A 73 -1.40 2.48 -9.13
C PRO A 73 -1.99 3.88 -8.97
N VAL A 74 -3.29 3.94 -8.94
CA VAL A 74 -4.07 5.12 -8.58
C VAL A 74 -4.97 4.74 -7.41
N PRO A 75 -4.54 4.98 -6.17
CA PRO A 75 -5.32 4.67 -4.98
C PRO A 75 -6.59 5.53 -4.95
N ARG A 76 -7.68 4.90 -4.52
CA ARG A 76 -8.98 5.54 -4.32
C ARG A 76 -9.33 5.41 -2.86
N ASP A 77 -10.31 6.17 -2.45
CA ASP A 77 -10.95 6.05 -1.16
C ASP A 77 -9.97 5.82 0.01
N ARG A 78 -9.80 6.79 0.84
CA ARG A 78 -8.94 6.73 2.03
C ARG A 78 -9.70 7.19 3.27
N ASP A 79 -10.96 6.80 3.34
CA ASP A 79 -11.87 7.20 4.42
C ASP A 79 -11.54 6.54 5.77
N GLN A 80 -10.73 5.45 5.75
CA GLN A 80 -10.26 4.78 6.95
C GLN A 80 -8.94 5.36 7.51
N ALA A 81 -8.34 6.36 6.85
CA ALA A 81 -7.14 7.00 7.34
C ALA A 81 -7.39 7.68 8.70
N PHE A 82 -6.39 7.58 9.60
CA PHE A 82 -6.41 8.19 10.93
C PHE A 82 -7.57 7.72 11.82
N SER A 83 -8.08 6.50 11.64
CA SER A 83 -9.24 5.99 12.37
C SER A 83 -9.00 5.97 13.88
N LYS A 84 -9.87 6.66 14.63
CA LYS A 84 -9.94 6.63 16.11
C LYS A 84 -10.86 5.50 16.58
N ASN A 85 -10.47 4.25 16.43
CA ASN A 85 -11.22 3.10 16.96
C ASN A 85 -10.94 2.91 18.47
N ASP A 86 -11.13 3.97 19.28
CA ASP A 86 -10.71 4.06 20.68
C ASP A 86 -11.82 3.78 21.70
N GLY A 87 -13.02 3.38 21.26
CA GLY A 87 -14.08 2.99 22.16
C GLY A 87 -13.71 1.76 23.01
N LEU A 88 -13.93 1.80 24.34
CA LEU A 88 -13.62 0.71 25.29
C LEU A 88 -14.17 -0.65 24.83
N ILE A 89 -15.40 -0.67 24.31
CA ILE A 89 -16.06 -1.87 23.78
C ILE A 89 -15.37 -2.34 22.52
N LEU A 90 -15.04 -1.42 21.59
CA LEU A 90 -14.38 -1.74 20.33
C LEU A 90 -12.94 -2.22 20.58
N GLY A 91 -12.23 -1.59 21.52
CA GLY A 91 -10.89 -2.04 21.93
C GLY A 91 -10.84 -3.45 22.51
N PHE A 92 -11.91 -3.88 23.22
CA PHE A 92 -12.06 -5.26 23.69
C PHE A 92 -12.40 -6.21 22.53
N LEU A 93 -13.35 -5.82 21.66
CA LEU A 93 -13.77 -6.63 20.52
C LEU A 93 -12.64 -6.84 19.51
N THR A 94 -11.84 -5.82 19.20
CA THR A 94 -10.68 -5.93 18.30
C THR A 94 -9.58 -6.87 18.82
N ARG A 95 -9.53 -7.08 20.14
CA ARG A 95 -8.62 -8.07 20.75
C ARG A 95 -9.20 -9.48 20.74
N ALA A 96 -10.51 -9.61 20.93
CA ALA A 96 -11.19 -10.90 21.08
C ALA A 96 -11.57 -11.53 19.73
N ILE A 97 -11.94 -10.72 18.73
CA ILE A 97 -12.43 -11.18 17.43
C ILE A 97 -11.31 -11.00 16.37
N PRO A 98 -10.79 -12.11 15.82
CA PRO A 98 -9.71 -12.03 14.82
C PRO A 98 -10.02 -11.14 13.63
N ALA A 99 -11.25 -11.17 13.11
CA ALA A 99 -11.69 -10.35 11.98
C ALA A 99 -11.65 -8.84 12.24
N LEU A 100 -11.64 -8.40 13.51
CA LEU A 100 -11.56 -6.98 13.86
C LEU A 100 -10.12 -6.52 14.17
N LYS A 101 -9.13 -7.42 14.15
CA LYS A 101 -7.72 -7.08 14.42
C LYS A 101 -7.11 -6.17 13.36
N LEU A 102 -7.70 -6.10 12.16
CA LEU A 102 -7.30 -5.15 11.12
C LEU A 102 -7.62 -3.70 11.52
N MET A 103 -8.72 -3.47 12.25
CA MET A 103 -9.17 -2.14 12.69
C MET A 103 -8.35 -1.66 13.88
N GLN A 104 -7.05 -1.42 13.67
CA GLN A 104 -6.16 -0.91 14.71
C GLN A 104 -6.41 0.59 14.92
N VAL A 105 -6.33 1.03 16.18
CA VAL A 105 -6.28 2.46 16.49
C VAL A 105 -5.05 3.06 15.84
N TYR A 106 -5.21 4.22 15.19
CA TYR A 106 -4.09 4.95 14.61
C TYR A 106 -3.14 5.44 15.70
N ASP A 107 -1.87 5.07 15.61
CA ASP A 107 -0.84 5.45 16.57
C ASP A 107 0.53 5.58 15.88
N GLU A 108 1.54 6.06 16.60
CA GLU A 108 2.93 6.20 16.14
C GLU A 108 3.50 4.85 15.69
N ASP A 109 3.18 3.78 16.40
CA ASP A 109 3.54 2.42 16.06
C ASP A 109 2.38 1.69 15.39
N MET A 110 2.72 0.77 14.48
CA MET A 110 1.77 -0.19 13.96
C MET A 110 1.82 -1.46 14.80
N ARG A 111 0.80 -1.67 15.62
CA ARG A 111 0.77 -2.76 16.60
C ARG A 111 0.98 -4.14 15.98
N ASN A 112 0.39 -4.38 14.82
CA ASN A 112 0.51 -5.65 14.12
C ASN A 112 0.39 -5.43 12.61
N VAL A 113 1.53 -5.42 11.94
CA VAL A 113 1.65 -5.15 10.50
C VAL A 113 0.91 -6.19 9.66
N LYS A 114 0.96 -7.47 10.06
CA LYS A 114 0.26 -8.55 9.35
C LYS A 114 -1.25 -8.37 9.35
N TRP A 115 -1.85 -8.13 10.53
CA TRP A 115 -3.31 -7.98 10.62
C TRP A 115 -3.78 -6.68 9.97
N PHE A 116 -3.01 -5.62 10.07
CA PHE A 116 -3.31 -4.36 9.39
C PHE A 116 -3.40 -4.53 7.86
N ASN A 117 -2.56 -5.36 7.29
CA ASN A 117 -2.49 -5.59 5.85
C ASN A 117 -3.27 -6.84 5.40
N LEU A 118 -4.24 -7.33 6.16
CA LEU A 118 -4.99 -8.54 5.82
C LEU A 118 -5.78 -8.39 4.51
N GLU A 119 -6.49 -7.27 4.35
CA GLU A 119 -7.29 -6.99 3.15
C GLU A 119 -6.44 -6.82 1.88
N PRO A 120 -5.35 -6.02 1.86
CA PRO A 120 -4.52 -5.88 0.67
C PRO A 120 -3.60 -7.07 0.41
N TYR A 121 -3.38 -7.97 1.38
CA TYR A 121 -2.40 -9.05 1.28
C TYR A 121 -2.51 -9.91 0.00
N PRO A 122 -3.70 -10.33 -0.48
CA PRO A 122 -3.81 -11.11 -1.71
C PRO A 122 -3.29 -10.36 -2.94
N LEU A 123 -3.61 -9.06 -3.05
CA LEU A 123 -3.15 -8.22 -4.14
C LEU A 123 -1.65 -7.91 -4.02
N ASP A 124 -1.16 -7.62 -2.82
CA ASP A 124 0.26 -7.40 -2.54
C ASP A 124 1.08 -8.64 -2.93
N MET A 125 0.64 -9.85 -2.54
CA MET A 125 1.26 -11.10 -2.97
C MET A 125 1.23 -11.29 -4.49
N ALA A 126 0.17 -10.86 -5.15
CA ALA A 126 0.08 -10.96 -6.61
C ALA A 126 1.01 -9.96 -7.33
N LEU A 127 1.34 -8.82 -6.75
CA LEU A 127 2.03 -7.74 -7.45
C LEU A 127 3.48 -7.52 -7.01
N ILE A 128 3.81 -7.70 -5.72
CA ILE A 128 5.12 -7.31 -5.15
C ILE A 128 5.81 -8.42 -4.34
N ASN A 129 5.35 -9.66 -4.43
CA ASN A 129 6.00 -10.79 -3.74
C ASN A 129 7.45 -11.04 -4.23
N GLU A 130 7.77 -10.68 -5.48
CA GLU A 130 9.11 -10.87 -6.06
C GLU A 130 10.03 -9.67 -5.84
N SER A 131 9.53 -8.60 -5.24
CA SER A 131 10.32 -7.39 -4.94
C SER A 131 11.43 -7.69 -3.93
N VAL A 132 12.53 -6.97 -4.05
CA VAL A 132 13.69 -7.12 -3.15
C VAL A 132 13.73 -6.00 -2.12
N LYS A 133 14.39 -6.26 -0.98
CA LYS A 133 14.44 -5.31 0.14
C LYS A 133 14.89 -3.89 -0.24
N ILE A 134 15.84 -3.80 -1.18
CA ILE A 134 16.37 -2.50 -1.62
C ILE A 134 15.30 -1.62 -2.27
N ASP A 135 14.29 -2.21 -2.92
CA ASP A 135 13.21 -1.42 -3.55
C ASP A 135 12.30 -0.82 -2.47
N TRP A 136 12.00 -1.58 -1.41
CA TRP A 136 11.27 -1.08 -0.25
C TRP A 136 12.02 0.06 0.46
N ASP A 137 13.33 -0.11 0.69
CA ASP A 137 14.17 0.89 1.33
C ASP A 137 14.21 2.20 0.54
N LYS A 138 14.31 2.13 -0.78
CA LYS A 138 14.23 3.30 -1.66
C LYS A 138 12.89 4.04 -1.51
N GLN A 139 11.77 3.31 -1.41
CA GLN A 139 10.47 3.95 -1.27
C GLN A 139 10.27 4.56 0.13
N VAL A 140 10.77 3.91 1.18
CA VAL A 140 10.81 4.52 2.54
C VAL A 140 11.62 5.81 2.52
N GLN A 141 12.83 5.77 1.97
CA GLN A 141 13.68 6.95 1.85
C GLN A 141 12.99 8.07 1.07
N LEU A 142 12.32 7.75 -0.05
CA LEU A 142 11.58 8.73 -0.84
C LEU A 142 10.48 9.39 -0.03
N ILE A 143 9.71 8.62 0.73
CA ILE A 143 8.61 9.14 1.58
C ILE A 143 9.19 10.02 2.68
N THR A 144 10.17 9.53 3.44
CA THR A 144 10.73 10.24 4.61
C THR A 144 11.49 11.51 4.22
N THR A 145 12.09 11.52 3.03
CA THR A 145 12.79 12.73 2.52
C THR A 145 11.79 13.81 2.05
N ASN A 146 10.65 13.39 1.50
CA ASN A 146 9.70 14.34 0.90
C ASN A 146 8.56 14.77 1.86
N ILE A 147 8.33 14.06 2.96
CA ILE A 147 7.34 14.42 3.97
C ILE A 147 8.07 15.01 5.18
N SER A 148 8.04 16.33 5.31
CA SER A 148 8.55 17.07 6.47
C SER A 148 7.41 17.52 7.38
N GLU A 149 7.73 17.89 8.63
CA GLU A 149 6.74 18.47 9.56
C GLU A 149 6.03 19.68 8.94
N LYS A 150 6.77 20.52 8.22
CA LYS A 150 6.20 21.67 7.50
C LYS A 150 5.12 21.25 6.49
N ILE A 151 5.37 20.17 5.72
CA ILE A 151 4.39 19.64 4.75
C ILE A 151 3.19 19.05 5.46
N ILE A 152 3.41 18.39 6.60
CA ILE A 152 2.34 17.88 7.45
C ILE A 152 1.49 19.04 7.95
N ASP A 153 2.09 20.08 8.51
CA ASP A 153 1.39 21.27 8.99
C ASP A 153 0.56 21.93 7.89
N GLU A 154 1.16 22.11 6.71
CA GLU A 154 0.46 22.67 5.55
C GLU A 154 -0.72 21.80 5.11
N ALA A 155 -0.55 20.49 5.07
CA ALA A 155 -1.62 19.56 4.71
C ALA A 155 -2.80 19.63 5.68
N PHE A 156 -2.53 19.76 6.99
CA PHE A 156 -3.57 19.84 8.01
C PHE A 156 -4.31 21.19 8.04
N THR A 157 -3.82 22.23 7.37
CA THR A 157 -4.61 23.47 7.16
C THR A 157 -5.88 23.24 6.34
N PHE A 158 -5.96 22.15 5.59
CA PHE A 158 -7.13 21.74 4.79
C PHE A 158 -8.13 20.87 5.56
N PHE A 159 -7.86 20.53 6.82
CA PHE A 159 -8.82 19.80 7.66
C PHE A 159 -10.09 20.64 7.87
N PRO A 160 -11.26 19.98 7.94
CA PRO A 160 -12.51 20.66 8.25
C PRO A 160 -12.43 21.36 9.62
N LYS A 161 -12.98 22.56 9.72
CA LYS A 161 -12.98 23.36 10.96
C LYS A 161 -13.79 22.72 12.10
N GLU A 162 -14.62 21.75 11.76
CA GLU A 162 -15.44 20.96 12.69
C GLU A 162 -14.60 19.93 13.48
N VAL A 163 -13.40 19.61 12.97
CA VAL A 163 -12.45 18.75 13.71
C VAL A 163 -11.75 19.60 14.75
N SER A 164 -11.78 19.16 16.01
CA SER A 164 -11.17 19.92 17.11
C SER A 164 -9.65 20.04 16.94
N ASP A 165 -9.09 21.20 17.30
CA ASP A 165 -7.64 21.46 17.26
C ASP A 165 -6.85 20.38 18.03
N GLU A 166 -7.36 19.92 19.19
CA GLU A 166 -6.76 18.84 19.98
C GLU A 166 -6.64 17.53 19.17
N SER A 167 -7.70 17.16 18.43
CA SER A 167 -7.68 15.97 17.56
C SER A 167 -6.70 16.11 16.41
N VAL A 168 -6.61 17.30 15.83
CA VAL A 168 -5.65 17.60 14.75
C VAL A 168 -4.23 17.46 15.25
N GLU A 169 -3.88 18.05 16.38
CA GLU A 169 -2.54 17.97 16.95
C GLU A 169 -2.18 16.54 17.38
N GLU A 170 -3.12 15.78 17.92
CA GLU A 170 -2.91 14.35 18.22
C GLU A 170 -2.55 13.55 16.97
N ILE A 171 -3.32 13.73 15.87
CA ILE A 171 -3.08 13.02 14.61
C ILE A 171 -1.72 13.42 14.01
N LYS A 172 -1.39 14.72 14.01
CA LYS A 172 -0.09 15.23 13.53
C LYS A 172 1.07 14.58 14.28
N ARG A 173 1.02 14.58 15.61
CA ARG A 173 2.05 13.97 16.46
C ARG A 173 2.22 12.48 16.12
N LYS A 174 1.11 11.76 16.02
CA LYS A 174 1.14 10.33 15.67
C LYS A 174 1.67 10.10 14.26
N LEU A 175 1.34 10.95 13.30
CA LEU A 175 1.84 10.86 11.93
C LEU A 175 3.35 11.07 11.85
N ILE A 176 3.87 12.05 12.61
CA ILE A 176 5.32 12.31 12.71
C ILE A 176 6.02 11.08 13.32
N GLY A 177 5.52 10.55 14.44
CA GLY A 177 6.08 9.35 15.06
C GLY A 177 6.03 8.14 14.12
N ARG A 178 4.92 7.93 13.41
CA ARG A 178 4.80 6.84 12.43
C ARG A 178 5.74 7.02 11.23
N LEU A 179 5.98 8.25 10.79
CA LEU A 179 6.96 8.54 9.75
C LEU A 179 8.39 8.15 10.19
N GLN A 180 8.75 8.40 11.45
CA GLN A 180 10.02 7.97 12.03
C GLN A 180 10.12 6.44 12.12
N ASN A 181 9.00 5.75 12.37
CA ASN A 181 8.92 4.29 12.47
C ASN A 181 8.68 3.58 11.13
N LEU A 182 8.56 4.32 10.01
CA LEU A 182 8.15 3.76 8.71
C LEU A 182 9.11 2.70 8.21
N GLN A 183 10.42 2.83 8.47
CA GLN A 183 11.41 1.81 8.09
C GLN A 183 11.12 0.48 8.81
N THR A 184 10.88 0.51 10.12
CA THR A 184 10.56 -0.68 10.93
C THR A 184 9.27 -1.35 10.44
N ILE A 185 8.23 -0.55 10.14
CA ILE A 185 6.96 -1.04 9.60
C ILE A 185 7.17 -1.71 8.23
N SER A 186 7.94 -1.06 7.36
CA SER A 186 8.32 -1.59 6.05
C SER A 186 9.05 -2.92 6.16
N ASP A 187 10.03 -3.03 7.05
CA ASP A 187 10.83 -4.24 7.27
C ASP A 187 9.96 -5.41 7.73
N GLN A 188 9.06 -5.15 8.66
CA GLN A 188 8.12 -6.16 9.15
C GLN A 188 7.18 -6.65 8.04
N TYR A 189 6.66 -5.73 7.22
CA TYR A 189 5.75 -6.13 6.14
C TYR A 189 6.49 -6.81 4.99
N PHE A 190 7.69 -6.38 4.64
CA PHE A 190 8.55 -7.06 3.68
C PHE A 190 8.77 -8.52 4.08
N LEU A 191 9.03 -8.81 5.36
CA LEU A 191 9.18 -10.17 5.85
C LEU A 191 7.90 -10.99 5.72
N GLU A 192 6.72 -10.42 5.95
CA GLU A 192 5.43 -11.12 5.76
C GLU A 192 5.16 -11.43 4.29
N ILE A 193 5.44 -10.49 3.37
CA ILE A 193 5.28 -10.69 1.92
C ILE A 193 6.25 -11.74 1.38
N ASN A 194 7.48 -11.75 1.86
CA ASN A 194 8.52 -12.68 1.39
C ASN A 194 8.58 -14.00 2.16
N LYS A 195 7.64 -14.25 3.05
CA LYS A 195 7.56 -15.49 3.81
C LYS A 195 7.35 -16.72 2.93
N TYR A 196 6.63 -16.56 1.84
CA TYR A 196 6.35 -17.59 0.85
C TYR A 196 6.71 -17.07 -0.53
N GLY A 197 7.59 -17.79 -1.25
CA GLY A 197 7.85 -17.50 -2.64
C GLY A 197 6.65 -17.92 -3.49
N VAL A 198 6.13 -17.01 -4.29
CA VAL A 198 5.08 -17.28 -5.27
C VAL A 198 5.65 -17.06 -6.66
N VAL A 199 5.75 -18.13 -7.43
CA VAL A 199 6.18 -18.05 -8.83
C VAL A 199 4.93 -17.92 -9.70
N LYS A 200 4.89 -16.91 -10.55
CA LYS A 200 3.76 -16.61 -11.42
C LYS A 200 4.14 -16.94 -12.86
N GLY A 201 3.24 -17.62 -13.56
CA GLY A 201 3.34 -17.81 -15.00
C GLY A 201 2.31 -16.98 -15.76
N THR A 202 2.46 -16.95 -17.08
CA THR A 202 1.52 -16.33 -18.02
C THR A 202 0.65 -17.37 -18.72
N ASN A 203 -0.21 -16.93 -19.64
CA ASN A 203 -0.97 -17.85 -20.52
C ASN A 203 -0.13 -18.36 -21.71
N LYS A 204 1.16 -18.00 -21.77
CA LYS A 204 2.14 -18.51 -22.73
C LYS A 204 2.94 -19.64 -22.10
N ASP A 205 3.80 -20.30 -22.89
CA ASP A 205 4.73 -21.29 -22.37
C ASP A 205 5.77 -20.61 -21.48
N ASP A 206 5.82 -21.00 -20.20
CA ASP A 206 6.77 -20.49 -19.22
C ASP A 206 7.78 -21.58 -18.87
N PHE A 207 9.02 -21.18 -18.62
CA PHE A 207 10.06 -22.08 -18.15
C PHE A 207 10.49 -21.69 -16.73
N PHE A 208 10.39 -22.64 -15.79
CA PHE A 208 10.80 -22.43 -14.39
C PHE A 208 12.00 -23.30 -14.06
N GLU A 209 13.10 -22.69 -13.61
CA GLU A 209 14.27 -23.39 -13.09
C GLU A 209 14.34 -23.25 -11.56
N ILE A 210 14.22 -24.36 -10.83
CA ILE A 210 14.32 -24.38 -9.38
C ILE A 210 15.68 -24.93 -8.98
N LYS A 211 16.55 -24.07 -8.43
CA LYS A 211 17.85 -24.44 -7.87
C LYS A 211 17.78 -24.50 -6.36
N ARG A 212 17.95 -25.70 -5.78
CA ARG A 212 18.04 -25.89 -4.34
C ARG A 212 19.51 -25.87 -3.91
N HIS A 213 19.91 -24.84 -3.20
CA HIS A 213 21.22 -24.80 -2.56
C HIS A 213 21.12 -25.49 -1.18
N GLN A 214 21.95 -26.51 -0.94
CA GLN A 214 22.09 -27.12 0.39
C GLN A 214 22.58 -26.04 1.36
N ASN A 215 21.87 -25.84 2.48
CA ASN A 215 22.16 -24.94 3.61
C ASN A 215 21.74 -23.46 3.45
N LYS A 216 20.50 -23.19 3.11
CA LYS A 216 19.83 -21.98 3.61
C LYS A 216 18.38 -22.35 3.95
N THR A 217 18.12 -22.58 5.19
CA THR A 217 16.82 -22.44 5.84
C THR A 217 16.59 -20.96 6.09
#